data_ff9cd99d7632dd0becb1672199c3f3fb
#
_entry.id   ff9cd99d7632dd0becb1672199c3f3fb
#
_cell.length_a   1.000
_cell.length_b   1.000
_cell.length_c   1.000
_cell.angle_alpha   90.00
_cell.angle_beta   90.00
_cell.angle_gamma   90.00
#
_symmetry.space_group_name_H-M   'P 1'
#
loop_
_entity.id
_entity.type
_entity.pdbx_description
1 polymer ?
#
loop_
_entity_poly.entity_id
_entity_poly.type
_entity_poly.pdbx_seq_one_letter_code
_entity_poly.pdbx_strand_id
1 'polypeptide(L)'
;NLILDHLRPDNALICLVAKGIETDQVEPYYGTKFNYTETSGDDYNSLLESTKVDGFHLPKPNPFIPSHSEMLPIEPLHLIDEPSFSLYYAQDTEFLRPMVTQVYRFRLPRSLATLENSVLLNFYQACVNEALNETTYPARGAGLNFAIAAALEGVSVTVSGYDASADRLLDVITQNLVSFELSEERFLALKDQLVRGLQNFPLSDAHQQVRETSRTELREFYFPPQDQLPLAQKMSLNDVKKFARSLFAHGKIEAMIHGNVSADDALTS
;
A
#
# COMPACT_ATOMS: atom_id res chain seq x y z
N ASN A 1 28.03 9.01 -14.81
CA ASN A 1 26.90 9.43 -13.96
C ASN A 1 27.46 10.20 -12.77
N LEU A 2 27.16 11.48 -12.70
CA LEU A 2 27.80 12.42 -11.75
C LEU A 2 27.69 11.96 -10.28
N ILE A 3 26.63 11.26 -9.91
CA ILE A 3 26.42 10.72 -8.55
C ILE A 3 27.25 9.46 -8.33
N LEU A 4 27.29 8.53 -9.28
CA LEU A 4 28.02 7.28 -9.15
C LEU A 4 29.53 7.50 -9.06
N ASP A 5 30.04 8.54 -9.71
CA ASP A 5 31.46 8.91 -9.70
C ASP A 5 31.94 9.38 -8.30
N HIS A 6 30.99 9.79 -7.44
CA HIS A 6 31.25 10.19 -6.06
C HIS A 6 31.03 9.07 -5.02
N LEU A 7 30.44 7.93 -5.40
CA LEU A 7 30.27 6.76 -4.52
C LEU A 7 31.58 5.94 -4.45
N ARG A 8 32.56 6.49 -3.78
CA ARG A 8 33.90 5.92 -3.66
C ARG A 8 34.27 5.77 -2.17
N PRO A 9 35.08 4.76 -1.80
CA PRO A 9 35.50 4.56 -0.42
C PRO A 9 36.24 5.76 0.18
N ASP A 10 37.03 6.47 -0.63
CA ASP A 10 37.76 7.68 -0.23
C ASP A 10 36.85 8.91 -0.04
N ASN A 11 35.60 8.84 -0.42
CA ASN A 11 34.57 9.87 -0.23
C ASN A 11 33.40 9.37 0.63
N ALA A 12 33.61 8.37 1.44
CA ALA A 12 32.57 7.75 2.26
C ALA A 12 32.79 8.05 3.75
N LEU A 13 31.71 8.32 4.49
CA LEU A 13 31.68 8.29 5.94
C LEU A 13 31.28 6.89 6.38
N ILE A 14 32.20 6.16 7.00
CA ILE A 14 31.94 4.81 7.52
C ILE A 14 31.63 4.91 9.01
N CYS A 15 30.43 4.50 9.40
CA CYS A 15 29.99 4.49 10.78
C CYS A 15 29.89 3.06 11.30
N LEU A 16 30.70 2.73 12.31
CA LEU A 16 30.65 1.45 13.01
C LEU A 16 29.96 1.64 14.36
N VAL A 17 28.83 0.97 14.57
CA VAL A 17 28.11 0.94 15.84
C VAL A 17 28.23 -0.44 16.45
N ALA A 18 29.01 -0.57 17.54
CA ALA A 18 29.17 -1.84 18.21
C ALA A 18 29.35 -1.64 19.73
N LYS A 19 29.05 -2.68 20.50
CA LYS A 19 29.21 -2.67 21.95
C LYS A 19 30.69 -2.85 22.29
N GLY A 20 31.21 -2.00 23.21
CA GLY A 20 32.59 -2.13 23.72
C GLY A 20 33.64 -1.40 22.88
N ILE A 21 33.24 -0.51 21.95
CA ILE A 21 34.16 0.38 21.24
C ILE A 21 34.68 1.44 22.23
N GLU A 22 36.01 1.65 22.27
CA GLU A 22 36.58 2.77 22.97
C GLU A 22 36.26 4.08 22.28
N THR A 23 35.81 5.07 23.03
CA THR A 23 35.37 6.37 22.52
C THR A 23 35.99 7.49 23.33
N ASP A 24 36.41 8.57 22.68
CA ASP A 24 37.07 9.72 23.28
C ASP A 24 36.24 11.01 23.21
N GLN A 25 35.09 10.99 22.54
CA GLN A 25 34.22 12.15 22.34
C GLN A 25 32.80 11.84 22.77
N VAL A 26 32.03 12.90 23.07
CA VAL A 26 30.62 12.82 23.45
C VAL A 26 29.85 13.89 22.69
N GLU A 27 28.83 13.52 22.00
CA GLU A 27 27.94 14.43 21.32
C GLU A 27 27.08 15.20 22.37
N PRO A 28 26.97 16.57 22.27
CA PRO A 28 26.44 17.38 23.36
C PRO A 28 24.92 17.30 23.56
N TYR A 29 24.13 16.90 22.56
CA TYR A 29 22.66 16.89 22.65
C TYR A 29 22.09 15.60 23.21
N TYR A 30 22.57 14.46 22.74
CA TYR A 30 22.09 13.13 23.14
C TYR A 30 23.05 12.36 24.02
N GLY A 31 24.26 12.91 24.24
CA GLY A 31 25.28 12.24 25.04
C GLY A 31 25.87 10.99 24.38
N THR A 32 25.71 10.86 23.05
CA THR A 32 26.23 9.70 22.30
C THR A 32 27.75 9.72 22.32
N LYS A 33 28.33 8.64 22.79
CA LYS A 33 29.79 8.47 22.80
C LYS A 33 30.28 8.02 21.43
N PHE A 34 31.31 8.65 20.91
CA PHE A 34 31.89 8.31 19.61
C PHE A 34 33.40 8.56 19.57
N ASN A 35 34.04 8.04 18.55
CA ASN A 35 35.38 8.37 18.13
C ASN A 35 35.34 8.70 16.64
N TYR A 36 36.05 9.73 16.22
CA TYR A 36 36.15 10.10 14.81
C TYR A 36 37.62 10.06 14.38
N THR A 37 37.88 9.27 13.35
CA THR A 37 39.21 9.16 12.76
C THR A 37 39.14 9.46 11.28
N GLU A 38 39.92 10.40 10.81
CA GLU A 38 40.06 10.68 9.39
C GLU A 38 41.17 9.78 8.83
N THR A 39 40.85 9.01 7.79
CA THR A 39 41.79 8.14 7.12
C THR A 39 42.03 8.61 5.69
N SER A 40 43.20 8.25 5.12
CA SER A 40 43.53 8.56 3.72
C SER A 40 42.65 7.80 2.69
N GLY A 41 41.86 6.86 3.16
CA GLY A 41 41.08 5.97 2.29
C GLY A 41 41.83 4.80 1.73
N ASP A 42 43.16 4.74 1.94
CA ASP A 42 44.04 3.67 1.38
C ASP A 42 43.65 2.29 1.90
N ASP A 43 43.20 2.19 3.14
CA ASP A 43 42.72 0.93 3.75
C ASP A 43 41.52 0.32 3.02
N TYR A 44 40.79 1.15 2.24
CA TYR A 44 39.61 0.75 1.51
C TYR A 44 39.80 0.65 0.00
N ASN A 45 41.02 0.86 -0.51
CA ASN A 45 41.33 0.78 -1.93
C ASN A 45 40.99 -0.58 -2.55
N SER A 46 41.08 -1.65 -1.77
CA SER A 46 40.66 -3.00 -2.21
C SER A 46 39.20 -3.09 -2.58
N LEU A 47 38.33 -2.19 -2.07
CA LEU A 47 36.92 -2.13 -2.42
C LEU A 47 36.67 -1.52 -3.80
N LEU A 48 37.62 -0.74 -4.32
CA LEU A 48 37.58 -0.18 -5.68
C LEU A 48 37.85 -1.24 -6.76
N GLU A 49 38.53 -2.31 -6.40
CA GLU A 49 38.85 -3.46 -7.25
C GLU A 49 37.76 -4.54 -7.18
N SER A 50 36.56 -4.19 -6.72
CA SER A 50 35.49 -5.15 -6.48
C SER A 50 35.21 -5.99 -7.73
N THR A 51 35.42 -7.28 -7.59
CA THR A 51 35.04 -8.26 -8.60
C THR A 51 33.53 -8.51 -8.52
N LYS A 52 32.97 -8.98 -9.62
CA LYS A 52 31.58 -9.39 -9.67
C LYS A 52 31.29 -10.42 -8.58
N VAL A 53 30.40 -10.07 -7.64
CA VAL A 53 29.98 -10.95 -6.57
C VAL A 53 28.80 -11.78 -7.08
N ASP A 54 28.90 -13.10 -7.01
CA ASP A 54 27.84 -14.01 -7.41
C ASP A 54 26.58 -13.79 -6.54
N GLY A 55 25.43 -13.70 -7.19
CA GLY A 55 24.15 -13.42 -6.53
C GLY A 55 23.80 -11.93 -6.41
N PHE A 56 24.75 -11.02 -6.65
CA PHE A 56 24.44 -9.59 -6.75
C PHE A 56 24.12 -9.20 -8.21
N HIS A 57 22.97 -8.65 -8.40
CA HIS A 57 22.52 -8.14 -9.71
C HIS A 57 21.69 -6.87 -9.54
N LEU A 58 21.65 -6.07 -10.57
CA LEU A 58 20.74 -4.92 -10.59
C LEU A 58 19.29 -5.40 -10.58
N PRO A 59 18.38 -4.67 -9.91
CA PRO A 59 16.96 -4.97 -9.97
C PRO A 59 16.48 -4.96 -11.43
N LYS A 60 15.43 -5.72 -11.72
CA LYS A 60 14.77 -5.67 -13.03
C LYS A 60 14.34 -4.24 -13.34
N PRO A 61 14.28 -3.83 -14.62
CA PRO A 61 13.74 -2.53 -14.98
C PRO A 61 12.37 -2.30 -14.33
N ASN A 62 12.17 -1.13 -13.74
CA ASN A 62 10.89 -0.80 -13.11
C ASN A 62 9.84 -0.52 -14.20
N PRO A 63 8.78 -1.35 -14.33
CA PRO A 63 7.77 -1.19 -15.37
C PRO A 63 6.83 0.01 -15.13
N PHE A 64 6.92 0.65 -13.96
CA PHE A 64 6.06 1.77 -13.57
C PHE A 64 6.71 3.14 -13.79
N ILE A 65 7.91 3.20 -14.38
CA ILE A 65 8.51 4.48 -14.75
C ILE A 65 7.68 5.10 -15.89
N PRO A 66 7.15 6.35 -15.71
CA PRO A 66 6.31 6.99 -16.72
C PRO A 66 7.09 7.23 -18.01
N SER A 67 6.45 6.98 -19.14
CA SER A 67 7.03 7.20 -20.48
C SER A 67 6.91 8.65 -20.93
N HIS A 68 5.95 9.42 -20.38
CA HIS A 68 5.70 10.82 -20.66
C HIS A 68 5.14 11.53 -19.42
N SER A 69 5.22 12.84 -19.38
CA SER A 69 4.73 13.69 -18.29
C SER A 69 4.24 15.04 -18.82
N GLU A 70 3.58 15.03 -19.99
CA GLU A 70 3.02 16.24 -20.59
C GLU A 70 1.70 16.64 -19.89
N MET A 71 1.44 17.95 -19.83
CA MET A 71 0.20 18.50 -19.25
C MET A 71 -0.88 18.57 -20.32
N LEU A 72 -2.10 18.14 -19.98
CA LEU A 72 -3.25 18.13 -20.88
C LEU A 72 -4.12 19.39 -20.72
N PRO A 73 -4.84 19.85 -21.78
CA PRO A 73 -5.82 20.95 -21.68
C PRO A 73 -7.09 20.52 -20.93
N ILE A 74 -7.82 21.47 -20.36
CA ILE A 74 -8.83 21.31 -19.30
C ILE A 74 -10.26 21.18 -19.84
N GLU A 75 -11.01 20.12 -19.45
CA GLU A 75 -12.49 20.08 -19.52
C GLU A 75 -13.10 19.10 -18.48
N PRO A 76 -14.03 19.52 -17.58
CA PRO A 76 -14.71 18.62 -16.64
C PRO A 76 -15.93 17.94 -17.26
N LEU A 77 -16.11 16.62 -17.10
CA LEU A 77 -17.21 15.84 -17.66
C LEU A 77 -17.68 14.70 -16.73
N HIS A 78 -18.98 14.41 -16.77
CA HIS A 78 -19.60 13.19 -16.25
C HIS A 78 -19.72 12.19 -17.42
N LEU A 79 -18.99 11.08 -17.37
CA LEU A 79 -18.76 10.25 -18.56
C LEU A 79 -19.72 9.08 -18.70
N ILE A 80 -20.03 8.36 -17.60
CA ILE A 80 -20.89 7.17 -17.62
C ILE A 80 -21.85 7.21 -16.43
N ASP A 81 -23.14 6.95 -16.68
CA ASP A 81 -24.16 6.77 -15.65
C ASP A 81 -25.08 5.59 -16.01
N GLU A 82 -24.65 4.39 -15.64
CA GLU A 82 -25.38 3.14 -15.83
C GLU A 82 -25.79 2.55 -14.46
N PRO A 83 -26.79 1.67 -14.41
CA PRO A 83 -27.24 1.07 -13.16
C PRO A 83 -26.14 0.32 -12.37
N SER A 84 -25.19 -0.29 -13.09
CA SER A 84 -24.08 -1.06 -12.52
C SER A 84 -22.76 -0.32 -12.43
N PHE A 85 -22.62 0.80 -13.15
CA PHE A 85 -21.39 1.56 -13.26
C PHE A 85 -21.62 3.06 -13.44
N SER A 86 -20.95 3.88 -12.64
CA SER A 86 -20.93 5.34 -12.81
C SER A 86 -19.47 5.81 -12.81
N LEU A 87 -19.10 6.63 -13.80
CA LEU A 87 -17.78 7.21 -13.93
C LEU A 87 -17.85 8.74 -13.85
N TYR A 88 -17.19 9.29 -12.86
CA TYR A 88 -16.97 10.72 -12.68
C TYR A 88 -15.56 11.07 -13.11
N TYR A 89 -15.40 12.17 -13.81
CA TYR A 89 -14.12 12.64 -14.31
C TYR A 89 -13.93 14.12 -13.99
N ALA A 90 -12.75 14.50 -13.57
CA ALA A 90 -12.36 15.90 -13.43
C ALA A 90 -10.87 16.07 -13.75
N GLN A 91 -10.56 17.05 -14.60
CA GLN A 91 -9.18 17.40 -14.88
C GLN A 91 -8.59 18.30 -13.79
N ASP A 92 -7.31 18.12 -13.45
CA ASP A 92 -6.61 19.02 -12.53
C ASP A 92 -6.41 20.40 -13.20
N THR A 93 -7.09 21.40 -12.66
CA THR A 93 -7.04 22.79 -13.14
C THR A 93 -6.25 23.70 -12.20
N GLU A 94 -5.87 23.21 -11.03
CA GLU A 94 -5.27 23.99 -9.97
C GLU A 94 -3.78 23.76 -9.87
N PHE A 95 -3.36 22.50 -9.77
CA PHE A 95 -1.96 22.14 -9.51
C PHE A 95 -1.16 21.89 -10.78
N LEU A 96 -1.82 21.56 -11.89
CA LEU A 96 -1.23 21.32 -13.21
C LEU A 96 -0.03 20.37 -13.17
N ARG A 97 -0.18 19.24 -12.48
CA ARG A 97 0.85 18.20 -12.34
C ARG A 97 0.55 17.03 -13.29
N PRO A 98 1.56 16.34 -13.82
CA PRO A 98 1.38 15.13 -14.63
C PRO A 98 1.05 13.92 -13.74
N MET A 99 0.02 14.06 -12.92
CA MET A 99 -0.41 13.06 -11.95
C MET A 99 -1.91 12.80 -12.08
N VAL A 100 -2.30 11.58 -11.79
CA VAL A 100 -3.70 11.14 -11.75
C VAL A 100 -4.01 10.50 -10.41
N THR A 101 -5.25 10.66 -9.97
CA THR A 101 -5.85 9.90 -8.87
C THR A 101 -7.09 9.21 -9.40
N GLN A 102 -7.13 7.91 -9.29
CA GLN A 102 -8.23 7.05 -9.68
C GLN A 102 -8.82 6.42 -8.42
N VAL A 103 -10.12 6.56 -8.21
CA VAL A 103 -10.84 5.99 -7.07
C VAL A 103 -11.96 5.12 -7.61
N TYR A 104 -11.93 3.85 -7.28
CA TYR A 104 -12.98 2.89 -7.61
C TYR A 104 -13.63 2.41 -6.33
N ARG A 105 -14.95 2.56 -6.23
CA ARG A 105 -15.73 2.07 -5.10
C ARG A 105 -16.73 1.04 -5.58
N PHE A 106 -16.53 -0.19 -5.16
CA PHE A 106 -17.49 -1.26 -5.35
C PHE A 106 -18.46 -1.28 -4.16
N ARG A 107 -19.70 -0.90 -4.36
CA ARG A 107 -20.74 -0.86 -3.32
C ARG A 107 -21.34 -2.24 -3.14
N LEU A 108 -21.32 -2.74 -1.89
CA LEU A 108 -21.96 -3.99 -1.52
C LEU A 108 -23.43 -3.80 -1.15
N PRO A 109 -24.29 -4.79 -1.48
CA PRO A 109 -25.68 -4.80 -1.02
C PRO A 109 -25.74 -4.85 0.52
N ARG A 110 -26.71 -4.12 1.09
CA ARG A 110 -26.94 -4.12 2.55
C ARG A 110 -27.19 -5.53 3.14
N SER A 111 -27.71 -6.46 2.34
CA SER A 111 -27.92 -7.85 2.74
C SER A 111 -26.62 -8.58 3.12
N LEU A 112 -25.47 -8.09 2.67
CA LEU A 112 -24.15 -8.62 3.03
C LEU A 112 -23.56 -7.99 4.30
N ALA A 113 -24.26 -7.05 4.95
CA ALA A 113 -23.79 -6.41 6.17
C ALA A 113 -24.02 -7.31 7.40
N THR A 114 -23.27 -8.39 7.48
CA THR A 114 -23.30 -9.37 8.59
C THR A 114 -22.00 -9.38 9.37
N LEU A 115 -22.05 -9.87 10.62
CA LEU A 115 -20.86 -10.05 11.45
C LEU A 115 -19.80 -10.94 10.75
N GLU A 116 -20.23 -12.04 10.13
CA GLU A 116 -19.34 -12.94 9.40
C GLU A 116 -18.64 -12.23 8.24
N ASN A 117 -19.39 -11.49 7.42
CA ASN A 117 -18.83 -10.73 6.30
C ASN A 117 -17.92 -9.58 6.78
N SER A 118 -18.18 -8.97 7.94
CA SER A 118 -17.28 -7.99 8.54
C SER A 118 -15.90 -8.60 8.82
N VAL A 119 -15.87 -9.80 9.42
CA VAL A 119 -14.62 -10.52 9.68
C VAL A 119 -13.95 -10.94 8.38
N LEU A 120 -14.71 -11.50 7.43
CA LEU A 120 -14.19 -11.88 6.11
C LEU A 120 -13.57 -10.70 5.35
N LEU A 121 -14.19 -9.51 5.39
CA LEU A 121 -13.66 -8.30 4.77
C LEU A 121 -12.32 -7.85 5.39
N ASN A 122 -12.18 -7.95 6.71
CA ASN A 122 -10.92 -7.63 7.39
C ASN A 122 -9.80 -8.57 6.95
N PHE A 123 -10.07 -9.89 6.91
CA PHE A 123 -9.11 -10.88 6.42
C PHE A 123 -8.82 -10.70 4.92
N TYR A 124 -9.84 -10.48 4.12
CA TYR A 124 -9.72 -10.23 2.69
C TYR A 124 -8.78 -9.05 2.41
N GLN A 125 -9.02 -7.91 3.07
CA GLN A 125 -8.16 -6.73 2.90
C GLN A 125 -6.71 -7.01 3.30
N ALA A 126 -6.48 -7.72 4.41
CA ALA A 126 -5.15 -8.09 4.86
C ALA A 126 -4.46 -9.03 3.85
N CYS A 127 -5.16 -10.06 3.37
CA CYS A 127 -4.63 -11.02 2.40
C CYS A 127 -4.29 -10.37 1.04
N VAL A 128 -5.17 -9.51 0.52
CA VAL A 128 -4.93 -8.81 -0.75
C VAL A 128 -3.75 -7.87 -0.63
N ASN A 129 -3.66 -7.09 0.46
CA ASN A 129 -2.52 -6.20 0.68
C ASN A 129 -1.20 -6.97 0.79
N GLU A 130 -1.18 -8.12 1.47
CA GLU A 130 0.02 -8.96 1.58
C GLU A 130 0.41 -9.54 0.21
N ALA A 131 -0.55 -10.03 -0.58
CA ALA A 131 -0.30 -10.57 -1.90
C ALA A 131 0.26 -9.50 -2.87
N LEU A 132 -0.19 -8.26 -2.74
CA LEU A 132 0.27 -7.14 -3.55
C LEU A 132 1.62 -6.57 -3.12
N ASN A 133 2.09 -6.81 -1.91
CA ASN A 133 3.22 -6.10 -1.33
C ASN A 133 4.50 -6.23 -2.18
N GLU A 134 4.85 -7.42 -2.61
CA GLU A 134 6.04 -7.67 -3.43
C GLU A 134 5.91 -7.07 -4.84
N THR A 135 4.75 -7.29 -5.47
CA THR A 135 4.51 -6.87 -6.86
C THR A 135 4.42 -5.35 -7.01
N THR A 136 3.92 -4.66 -5.98
CA THR A 136 3.70 -3.20 -6.03
C THR A 136 4.87 -2.39 -5.46
N TYR A 137 5.86 -3.02 -4.86
CA TYR A 137 7.05 -2.33 -4.36
C TYR A 137 7.74 -1.46 -5.43
N PRO A 138 7.98 -1.94 -6.67
CA PRO A 138 8.55 -1.11 -7.74
C PRO A 138 7.67 0.10 -8.11
N ALA A 139 6.35 -0.02 -8.02
CA ALA A 139 5.43 1.07 -8.30
C ALA A 139 5.61 2.23 -7.31
N ARG A 140 5.77 1.93 -6.03
CA ARG A 140 6.05 2.96 -5.00
C ARG A 140 7.37 3.68 -5.27
N GLY A 141 8.40 2.95 -5.69
CA GLY A 141 9.70 3.52 -6.09
C GLY A 141 9.59 4.44 -7.32
N ALA A 142 8.58 4.26 -8.17
CA ALA A 142 8.27 5.12 -9.32
C ALA A 142 7.30 6.27 -9.00
N GLY A 143 6.93 6.48 -7.72
CA GLY A 143 6.03 7.57 -7.30
C GLY A 143 4.54 7.25 -7.42
N LEU A 144 4.18 5.98 -7.66
CA LEU A 144 2.80 5.51 -7.60
C LEU A 144 2.43 5.07 -6.19
N ASN A 145 1.20 5.34 -5.78
CA ASN A 145 0.64 4.89 -4.52
C ASN A 145 -0.70 4.21 -4.76
N PHE A 146 -1.06 3.29 -3.88
CA PHE A 146 -2.38 2.71 -3.86
C PHE A 146 -2.86 2.48 -2.43
N ALA A 147 -4.18 2.41 -2.26
CA ALA A 147 -4.83 2.01 -1.04
C ALA A 147 -6.04 1.13 -1.36
N ILE A 148 -6.21 0.08 -0.59
CA ILE A 148 -7.40 -0.79 -0.63
C ILE A 148 -8.05 -0.71 0.74
N ALA A 149 -9.32 -0.34 0.79
CA ALA A 149 -10.13 -0.36 1.99
C ALA A 149 -11.37 -1.24 1.76
N ALA A 150 -11.58 -2.19 2.64
CA ALA A 150 -12.75 -3.06 2.63
C ALA A 150 -13.59 -2.83 3.89
N ALA A 151 -14.87 -2.56 3.70
CA ALA A 151 -15.84 -2.35 4.77
C ALA A 151 -17.20 -2.94 4.34
N LEU A 152 -18.15 -3.00 5.26
CA LEU A 152 -19.48 -3.55 4.95
C LEU A 152 -20.23 -2.76 3.87
N GLU A 153 -19.90 -1.49 3.70
CA GLU A 153 -20.45 -0.62 2.66
C GLU A 153 -19.85 -0.91 1.28
N GLY A 154 -18.68 -1.54 1.22
CA GLY A 154 -18.01 -1.88 -0.03
C GLY A 154 -16.51 -1.97 0.05
N VAL A 155 -15.91 -2.20 -1.12
CA VAL A 155 -14.47 -2.18 -1.31
C VAL A 155 -14.11 -0.95 -2.12
N SER A 156 -13.16 -0.16 -1.64
CA SER A 156 -12.61 0.96 -2.39
C SER A 156 -11.13 0.73 -2.72
N VAL A 157 -10.77 1.06 -3.94
CA VAL A 157 -9.40 1.06 -4.45
C VAL A 157 -9.07 2.47 -4.87
N THR A 158 -7.95 2.98 -4.39
CA THR A 158 -7.40 4.27 -4.82
C THR A 158 -6.03 4.02 -5.41
N VAL A 159 -5.79 4.53 -6.62
CA VAL A 159 -4.48 4.56 -7.26
C VAL A 159 -4.12 6.01 -7.52
N SER A 160 -2.91 6.42 -7.22
CA SER A 160 -2.45 7.80 -7.47
C SER A 160 -0.97 7.85 -7.81
N GLY A 161 -0.59 8.84 -8.61
CA GLY A 161 0.78 9.06 -9.03
C GLY A 161 0.86 9.54 -10.48
N TYR A 162 1.97 9.25 -11.16
CA TYR A 162 2.13 9.63 -12.56
C TYR A 162 1.16 8.88 -13.47
N ASP A 163 0.45 9.62 -14.33
CA ASP A 163 -0.63 9.15 -15.21
C ASP A 163 -0.25 7.95 -16.08
N ALA A 164 0.89 8.02 -16.75
CA ALA A 164 1.35 7.02 -17.71
C ALA A 164 1.47 5.57 -17.19
N SER A 165 1.39 5.36 -15.87
CA SER A 165 1.62 4.04 -15.25
C SER A 165 0.55 3.65 -14.23
N ALA A 166 -0.42 4.52 -13.99
CA ALA A 166 -1.48 4.29 -13.02
C ALA A 166 -2.37 3.10 -13.43
N ASP A 167 -2.74 3.01 -14.71
CA ASP A 167 -3.58 1.93 -15.24
C ASP A 167 -2.91 0.55 -15.12
N ARG A 168 -1.59 0.48 -15.38
CA ARG A 168 -0.84 -0.76 -15.17
C ARG A 168 -0.86 -1.22 -13.71
N LEU A 169 -0.79 -0.28 -12.77
CA LEU A 169 -0.90 -0.60 -11.36
C LEU A 169 -2.33 -1.05 -11.02
N LEU A 170 -3.33 -0.40 -11.58
CA LEU A 170 -4.74 -0.77 -11.42
C LEU A 170 -5.00 -2.20 -11.92
N ASP A 171 -4.46 -2.57 -13.08
CA ASP A 171 -4.57 -3.95 -13.62
C ASP A 171 -4.00 -4.99 -12.66
N VAL A 172 -2.83 -4.74 -12.09
CA VAL A 172 -2.21 -5.63 -11.08
C VAL A 172 -3.09 -5.75 -9.85
N ILE A 173 -3.67 -4.65 -9.39
CA ILE A 173 -4.55 -4.63 -8.21
C ILE A 173 -5.84 -5.40 -8.51
N THR A 174 -6.52 -5.12 -9.61
CA THR A 174 -7.81 -5.74 -9.97
C THR A 174 -7.71 -7.25 -10.14
N GLN A 175 -6.63 -7.77 -10.72
CA GLN A 175 -6.38 -9.20 -10.79
C GLN A 175 -6.30 -9.84 -9.40
N ASN A 176 -5.62 -9.19 -8.45
CA ASN A 176 -5.48 -9.69 -7.09
C ASN A 176 -6.74 -9.51 -6.23
N LEU A 177 -7.61 -8.54 -6.53
CA LEU A 177 -8.89 -8.39 -5.81
C LEU A 177 -9.79 -9.61 -5.97
N VAL A 178 -9.85 -10.19 -7.15
CA VAL A 178 -10.69 -11.36 -7.45
C VAL A 178 -10.00 -12.68 -7.10
N SER A 179 -8.70 -12.76 -7.32
CA SER A 179 -7.93 -13.99 -7.13
C SER A 179 -6.50 -13.67 -6.72
N PHE A 180 -6.28 -13.63 -5.41
CA PHE A 180 -4.94 -13.45 -4.84
C PHE A 180 -4.29 -14.80 -4.51
N GLU A 181 -2.97 -14.85 -4.63
CA GLU A 181 -2.16 -15.98 -4.20
C GLU A 181 -1.47 -15.69 -2.88
N LEU A 182 -1.67 -16.55 -1.89
CA LEU A 182 -1.06 -16.46 -0.57
C LEU A 182 -0.81 -17.85 -0.02
N SER A 183 0.37 -18.07 0.58
CA SER A 183 0.69 -19.32 1.27
C SER A 183 -0.06 -19.44 2.59
N GLU A 184 -0.30 -20.68 3.03
CA GLU A 184 -0.94 -20.94 4.33
C GLU A 184 -0.13 -20.38 5.49
N GLU A 185 1.20 -20.43 5.42
CA GLU A 185 2.10 -19.87 6.43
C GLU A 185 1.89 -18.36 6.59
N ARG A 186 1.85 -17.61 5.47
CA ARG A 186 1.61 -16.16 5.47
C ARG A 186 0.21 -15.84 6.00
N PHE A 187 -0.79 -16.61 5.59
CA PHE A 187 -2.15 -16.44 6.12
C PHE A 187 -2.21 -16.64 7.63
N LEU A 188 -1.54 -17.67 8.17
CA LEU A 188 -1.51 -17.90 9.62
C LEU A 188 -0.84 -16.75 10.39
N ALA A 189 0.20 -16.15 9.83
CA ALA A 189 0.84 -14.96 10.41
C ALA A 189 -0.12 -13.75 10.44
N LEU A 190 -0.83 -13.49 9.34
CA LEU A 190 -1.86 -12.43 9.27
C LEU A 190 -3.01 -12.69 10.24
N LYS A 191 -3.48 -13.93 10.29
CA LYS A 191 -4.55 -14.36 11.22
C LYS A 191 -4.14 -14.11 12.67
N ASP A 192 -2.94 -14.52 13.05
CA ASP A 192 -2.42 -14.31 14.39
C ASP A 192 -2.35 -12.81 14.75
N GLN A 193 -1.90 -11.96 13.79
CA GLN A 193 -1.88 -10.51 13.97
C GLN A 193 -3.28 -9.92 14.17
N LEU A 194 -4.25 -10.29 13.33
CA LEU A 194 -5.63 -9.80 13.41
C LEU A 194 -6.30 -10.27 14.71
N VAL A 195 -6.14 -11.55 15.07
CA VAL A 195 -6.71 -12.11 16.30
C VAL A 195 -6.12 -11.42 17.54
N ARG A 196 -4.80 -11.23 17.59
CA ARG A 196 -4.16 -10.48 18.69
C ARG A 196 -4.65 -9.02 18.75
N GLY A 197 -4.86 -8.37 17.62
CA GLY A 197 -5.43 -7.03 17.58
C GLY A 197 -6.80 -6.98 18.27
N LEU A 198 -7.69 -7.93 17.96
CA LEU A 198 -9.00 -8.04 18.59
C LEU A 198 -8.91 -8.39 20.08
N GLN A 199 -8.02 -9.30 20.47
CA GLN A 199 -7.80 -9.70 21.87
C GLN A 199 -7.25 -8.56 22.75
N ASN A 200 -6.34 -7.75 22.17
CA ASN A 200 -5.69 -6.67 22.90
C ASN A 200 -6.51 -5.38 22.91
N PHE A 201 -7.59 -5.30 22.14
CA PHE A 201 -8.42 -4.09 22.10
C PHE A 201 -8.91 -3.61 23.47
N PRO A 202 -9.34 -4.47 24.43
CA PRO A 202 -9.73 -4.03 25.77
C PRO A 202 -8.61 -3.34 26.57
N LEU A 203 -7.35 -3.54 26.17
CA LEU A 203 -6.16 -2.90 26.78
C LEU A 203 -5.75 -1.61 26.06
N SER A 204 -6.49 -1.23 25.01
CA SER A 204 -6.20 0.00 24.26
C SER A 204 -6.52 1.26 25.06
N ASP A 205 -5.98 2.39 24.62
CA ASP A 205 -6.20 3.68 25.25
C ASP A 205 -7.69 4.07 25.32
N ALA A 206 -8.08 4.78 26.38
CA ALA A 206 -9.45 5.19 26.64
C ALA A 206 -10.13 5.88 25.44
N HIS A 207 -9.40 6.72 24.71
CA HIS A 207 -9.94 7.41 23.52
C HIS A 207 -10.28 6.44 22.38
N GLN A 208 -9.56 5.33 22.25
CA GLN A 208 -9.85 4.28 21.26
C GLN A 208 -11.10 3.52 21.65
N GLN A 209 -11.25 3.17 22.92
CA GLN A 209 -12.44 2.50 23.45
C GLN A 209 -13.70 3.37 23.32
N VAL A 210 -13.60 4.67 23.63
CA VAL A 210 -14.71 5.62 23.44
C VAL A 210 -15.11 5.73 21.97
N ARG A 211 -14.14 5.79 21.06
CA ARG A 211 -14.39 5.82 19.61
C ARG A 211 -15.12 4.57 19.14
N GLU A 212 -14.74 3.42 19.69
CA GLU A 212 -15.36 2.13 19.37
C GLU A 212 -16.80 2.05 19.85
N THR A 213 -17.04 2.45 21.10
CA THR A 213 -18.39 2.55 21.66
C THR A 213 -19.26 3.50 20.84
N SER A 214 -18.73 4.67 20.47
CA SER A 214 -19.46 5.62 19.62
C SER A 214 -19.80 5.03 18.25
N ARG A 215 -18.92 4.24 17.65
CA ARG A 215 -19.21 3.55 16.37
C ARG A 215 -20.31 2.52 16.53
N THR A 216 -20.30 1.75 17.62
CA THR A 216 -21.31 0.74 17.90
C THR A 216 -22.70 1.37 18.07
N GLU A 217 -22.78 2.54 18.72
CA GLU A 217 -24.04 3.24 18.96
C GLU A 217 -24.57 4.03 17.75
N LEU A 218 -23.65 4.57 16.90
CA LEU A 218 -24.01 5.50 15.84
C LEU A 218 -24.12 4.87 14.45
N ARG A 219 -23.57 3.67 14.24
CA ARG A 219 -23.59 2.99 12.95
C ARG A 219 -24.60 1.85 12.92
N GLU A 220 -25.42 1.81 11.90
CA GLU A 220 -26.41 0.76 11.68
C GLU A 220 -25.78 -0.64 11.56
N PHE A 221 -24.65 -0.72 10.87
CA PHE A 221 -23.89 -1.95 10.67
C PHE A 221 -22.48 -1.79 11.20
N TYR A 222 -22.32 -2.11 12.46
CA TYR A 222 -21.02 -2.14 13.10
C TYR A 222 -20.95 -3.29 14.12
N PHE A 223 -19.88 -4.06 14.07
CA PHE A 223 -19.69 -5.21 14.96
C PHE A 223 -18.43 -4.98 15.79
N PRO A 224 -18.55 -4.88 17.10
CA PRO A 224 -17.42 -4.58 17.97
C PRO A 224 -16.41 -5.74 18.04
N PRO A 225 -15.14 -5.48 18.42
CA PRO A 225 -14.06 -6.47 18.42
C PRO A 225 -14.37 -7.77 19.18
N GLN A 226 -15.09 -7.69 20.30
CA GLN A 226 -15.46 -8.86 21.10
C GLN A 226 -16.37 -9.84 20.33
N ASP A 227 -17.24 -9.34 19.46
CA ASP A 227 -18.16 -10.17 18.66
C ASP A 227 -17.42 -10.77 17.45
N GLN A 228 -16.43 -10.06 16.90
CA GLN A 228 -15.62 -10.52 15.77
C GLN A 228 -14.63 -11.62 16.16
N LEU A 229 -14.10 -11.59 17.40
CA LEU A 229 -13.01 -12.47 17.85
C LEU A 229 -13.30 -13.97 17.68
N PRO A 230 -14.46 -14.52 18.09
CA PRO A 230 -14.72 -15.96 17.96
C PRO A 230 -14.74 -16.44 16.50
N LEU A 231 -15.20 -15.60 15.58
CA LEU A 231 -15.19 -15.90 14.14
C LEU A 231 -13.79 -15.78 13.54
N ALA A 232 -13.06 -14.73 13.91
CA ALA A 232 -11.68 -14.53 13.46
C ALA A 232 -10.76 -15.71 13.81
N GLN A 233 -10.93 -16.28 15.03
CA GLN A 233 -10.17 -17.46 15.45
C GLN A 233 -10.44 -18.72 14.61
N LYS A 234 -11.62 -18.85 14.00
CA LYS A 234 -12.01 -20.00 13.17
C LYS A 234 -11.73 -19.80 11.69
N MET A 235 -11.44 -18.57 11.25
CA MET A 235 -11.27 -18.22 9.83
C MET A 235 -10.16 -19.02 9.17
N SER A 236 -10.41 -19.53 7.96
CA SER A 236 -9.43 -20.22 7.12
C SER A 236 -9.13 -19.44 5.83
N LEU A 237 -7.96 -19.69 5.23
CA LEU A 237 -7.59 -19.10 3.94
C LEU A 237 -8.61 -19.43 2.84
N ASN A 238 -9.14 -20.67 2.86
CA ASN A 238 -10.14 -21.11 1.89
C ASN A 238 -11.46 -20.32 2.00
N ASP A 239 -11.88 -19.95 3.23
CA ASP A 239 -13.09 -19.15 3.43
C ASP A 239 -12.89 -17.75 2.82
N VAL A 240 -11.73 -17.13 3.05
CA VAL A 240 -11.40 -15.83 2.48
C VAL A 240 -11.30 -15.87 0.95
N LYS A 241 -10.68 -16.94 0.37
CA LYS A 241 -10.61 -17.12 -1.09
C LYS A 241 -12.00 -17.36 -1.72
N LYS A 242 -12.87 -18.10 -1.07
CA LYS A 242 -14.26 -18.27 -1.52
C LYS A 242 -15.02 -16.95 -1.47
N PHE A 243 -14.89 -16.24 -0.37
CA PHE A 243 -15.51 -14.91 -0.21
C PHE A 243 -15.04 -13.94 -1.29
N ALA A 244 -13.75 -13.84 -1.57
CA ALA A 244 -13.19 -12.97 -2.62
C ALA A 244 -13.85 -13.22 -3.99
N ARG A 245 -14.03 -14.49 -4.38
CA ARG A 245 -14.66 -14.87 -5.65
C ARG A 245 -16.13 -14.46 -5.75
N SER A 246 -16.85 -14.44 -4.64
CA SER A 246 -18.27 -14.08 -4.59
C SER A 246 -18.51 -12.58 -4.34
N LEU A 247 -17.53 -11.88 -3.82
CA LEU A 247 -17.65 -10.49 -3.36
C LEU A 247 -18.13 -9.54 -4.46
N PHE A 248 -17.59 -9.71 -5.67
CA PHE A 248 -17.87 -8.82 -6.81
C PHE A 248 -19.00 -9.33 -7.72
N ALA A 249 -19.71 -10.40 -7.32
CA ALA A 249 -20.79 -10.96 -8.14
C ALA A 249 -22.03 -10.05 -8.25
N HIS A 250 -22.24 -9.20 -7.22
CA HIS A 250 -23.42 -8.32 -7.15
C HIS A 250 -23.04 -6.99 -6.51
N GLY A 251 -23.17 -5.92 -7.25
CA GLY A 251 -22.90 -4.58 -6.72
C GLY A 251 -22.84 -3.52 -7.81
N LYS A 252 -22.61 -2.28 -7.39
CA LYS A 252 -22.42 -1.14 -8.27
C LYS A 252 -20.99 -0.62 -8.12
N ILE A 253 -20.35 -0.33 -9.25
CA ILE A 253 -19.06 0.38 -9.26
C ILE A 253 -19.30 1.85 -9.44
N GLU A 254 -18.72 2.66 -8.58
CA GLU A 254 -18.60 4.11 -8.72
C GLU A 254 -17.12 4.43 -8.89
N ALA A 255 -16.77 5.05 -9.99
CA ALA A 255 -15.39 5.45 -10.29
C ALA A 255 -15.26 6.96 -10.36
N MET A 256 -14.14 7.48 -9.91
CA MET A 256 -13.73 8.87 -10.10
C MET A 256 -12.28 8.91 -10.56
N ILE A 257 -12.04 9.58 -11.67
CA ILE A 257 -10.71 9.82 -12.22
C ILE A 257 -10.46 11.32 -12.22
N HIS A 258 -9.41 11.74 -11.54
CA HIS A 258 -9.03 13.15 -11.40
C HIS A 258 -7.54 13.32 -11.68
N GLY A 259 -7.17 14.35 -12.46
CA GLY A 259 -5.76 14.67 -12.70
C GLY A 259 -5.45 15.01 -14.14
N ASN A 260 -4.21 14.73 -14.56
CA ASN A 260 -3.72 14.98 -15.92
C ASN A 260 -4.04 13.78 -16.84
N VAL A 261 -5.29 13.61 -17.17
CA VAL A 261 -5.81 12.53 -18.02
C VAL A 261 -6.90 13.10 -18.95
N SER A 262 -6.99 12.65 -20.19
CA SER A 262 -8.06 13.05 -21.08
C SER A 262 -9.38 12.31 -20.73
N ALA A 263 -10.52 12.85 -21.18
CA ALA A 263 -11.81 12.18 -21.02
C ALA A 263 -11.85 10.83 -21.76
N ASP A 264 -11.22 10.76 -22.94
CA ASP A 264 -11.13 9.53 -23.75
C ASP A 264 -10.27 8.47 -23.08
N ASP A 265 -9.13 8.86 -22.48
CA ASP A 265 -8.29 7.93 -21.70
C ASP A 265 -9.02 7.45 -20.44
N ALA A 266 -9.75 8.33 -19.76
CA ALA A 266 -10.57 7.96 -18.59
C ALA A 266 -11.69 6.96 -18.90
N LEU A 267 -12.20 6.94 -20.14
CA LEU A 267 -13.19 5.95 -20.60
C LEU A 267 -12.58 4.59 -20.90
N THR A 268 -11.26 4.54 -21.11
CA THR A 268 -10.53 3.31 -21.47
C THR A 268 -9.74 2.70 -20.32
N SER A 269 -9.55 3.45 -19.22
CA SER A 269 -8.97 2.97 -17.95
C SER A 269 -9.96 2.09 -17.21
#